data_3ef227b81bb7d66dcae62bfeb896eb54
#
_entry.id   3ef227b81bb7d66dcae62bfeb896eb54
#
_cell.length_a   1.000
_cell.length_b   1.000
_cell.length_c   1.000
_cell.angle_alpha   90.00
_cell.angle_beta   90.00
_cell.angle_gamma   90.00
#
_symmetry.space_group_name_H-M   'P 1'
#
loop_
_entity.id
_entity.type
_entity.pdbx_description
1 polymer ?
#
loop_
_entity_poly.entity_id
_entity_poly.type
_entity_poly.pdbx_seq_one_letter_code
_entity_poly.pdbx_strand_id
1 'polypeptide(L)'
;MFYDCSQLIYLDAINFDSSQVTDMSGMFDQCSNLKSVNLNNFNTSLVTNMNSMFADCGELESLDLSSFNTNKVLNMDSMFYGCSALISLNLNNFDTSLVEDMTYMFKDCNNLVSLDISNFNTNNVKSMIAMFESCNSLAILNLKNFDTTQVNEMNGIFSGCSSLKVLNIESFAYNQPDINTEKMFDNCNQSMIYCINKDNSPEDVINQLSDFPNLYCSETCFQNIDNKIIPCRNSCIDSWENDNT
;
A
#
# COMPACT_ATOMS: atom_id res chain seq x y z
N MET A 1 -13.27 -15.46 12.86
CA MET A 1 -14.25 -15.53 13.98
C MET A 1 -15.52 -14.76 13.62
N PHE A 2 -15.43 -13.53 13.13
CA PHE A 2 -16.57 -12.69 12.72
C PHE A 2 -16.78 -12.66 11.19
N TYR A 3 -16.28 -13.66 10.48
CA TYR A 3 -16.42 -13.77 9.04
C TYR A 3 -17.90 -13.63 8.61
N ASP A 4 -18.17 -12.79 7.59
CA ASP A 4 -19.49 -12.51 7.02
C ASP A 4 -20.52 -11.99 8.07
N CYS A 5 -20.05 -11.32 9.14
CA CYS A 5 -20.94 -10.66 10.07
C CYS A 5 -21.42 -9.31 9.48
N SER A 6 -22.11 -9.37 8.33
CA SER A 6 -22.50 -8.19 7.55
C SER A 6 -23.48 -7.25 8.26
N GLN A 7 -24.12 -7.68 9.37
CA GLN A 7 -24.99 -6.83 10.19
C GLN A 7 -24.27 -6.20 11.40
N LEU A 8 -22.97 -6.52 11.61
CA LEU A 8 -22.19 -5.97 12.70
C LEU A 8 -21.79 -4.54 12.38
N ILE A 9 -22.22 -3.58 13.23
CA ILE A 9 -21.93 -2.16 13.06
C ILE A 9 -20.76 -1.72 13.95
N TYR A 10 -20.68 -2.27 15.17
CA TYR A 10 -19.67 -1.96 16.16
C TYR A 10 -19.34 -3.20 16.99
N LEU A 11 -18.07 -3.39 17.30
CA LEU A 11 -17.62 -4.42 18.22
C LEU A 11 -16.64 -3.84 19.24
N ASP A 12 -16.91 -4.03 20.53
CA ASP A 12 -15.93 -3.85 21.59
C ASP A 12 -15.31 -5.20 21.95
N ALA A 13 -14.09 -5.42 21.48
CA ALA A 13 -13.36 -6.66 21.68
C ALA A 13 -12.30 -6.55 22.80
N ILE A 14 -12.37 -5.51 23.66
CA ILE A 14 -11.36 -5.19 24.67
C ILE A 14 -11.12 -6.33 25.67
N ASN A 15 -12.10 -7.20 25.90
CA ASN A 15 -12.03 -8.32 26.82
C ASN A 15 -11.67 -9.66 26.14
N PHE A 16 -11.36 -9.66 24.85
CA PHE A 16 -10.98 -10.88 24.15
C PHE A 16 -9.51 -11.21 24.45
N ASP A 17 -9.27 -12.41 24.94
CA ASP A 17 -7.91 -12.92 25.11
C ASP A 17 -7.39 -13.47 23.78
N SER A 18 -6.51 -12.72 23.16
CA SER A 18 -5.83 -13.10 21.91
C SER A 18 -4.40 -13.60 22.13
N SER A 19 -3.96 -13.76 23.37
CA SER A 19 -2.56 -14.04 23.72
C SER A 19 -1.99 -15.36 23.17
N GLN A 20 -2.87 -16.31 22.79
CA GLN A 20 -2.48 -17.60 22.21
C GLN A 20 -2.87 -17.73 20.73
N VAL A 21 -3.38 -16.66 20.12
CA VAL A 21 -3.82 -16.68 18.72
C VAL A 21 -2.61 -16.58 17.80
N THR A 22 -2.50 -17.51 16.86
CA THR A 22 -1.44 -17.56 15.84
C THR A 22 -1.94 -17.21 14.43
N ASP A 23 -3.26 -17.27 14.22
CA ASP A 23 -3.92 -17.01 12.93
C ASP A 23 -5.14 -16.11 13.14
N MET A 24 -5.12 -14.92 12.53
CA MET A 24 -6.21 -13.95 12.53
C MET A 24 -6.79 -13.74 11.13
N SER A 25 -6.49 -14.67 10.19
CA SER A 25 -6.99 -14.56 8.82
C SER A 25 -8.50 -14.50 8.78
N GLY A 26 -9.03 -13.58 7.96
CA GLY A 26 -10.46 -13.38 7.75
C GLY A 26 -11.26 -13.07 9.02
N MET A 27 -10.62 -12.56 10.09
CA MET A 27 -11.32 -12.39 11.37
C MET A 27 -12.57 -11.51 11.26
N PHE A 28 -12.51 -10.45 10.46
CA PHE A 28 -13.61 -9.52 10.17
C PHE A 28 -13.95 -9.46 8.68
N ASP A 29 -13.47 -10.41 7.88
CA ASP A 29 -13.73 -10.45 6.46
C ASP A 29 -15.24 -10.45 6.17
N GLN A 30 -15.66 -9.58 5.22
CA GLN A 30 -17.05 -9.33 4.84
C GLN A 30 -17.96 -8.77 5.96
N CYS A 31 -17.37 -8.13 6.99
CA CYS A 31 -18.13 -7.32 7.94
C CYS A 31 -18.51 -5.98 7.29
N SER A 32 -19.31 -5.99 6.22
CA SER A 32 -19.50 -4.86 5.31
C SER A 32 -20.08 -3.59 5.96
N ASN A 33 -20.86 -3.73 7.04
CA ASN A 33 -21.44 -2.59 7.78
C ASN A 33 -20.65 -2.21 9.03
N LEU A 34 -19.48 -2.83 9.28
CA LEU A 34 -18.65 -2.53 10.46
C LEU A 34 -18.04 -1.13 10.33
N LYS A 35 -18.45 -0.20 11.21
CA LYS A 35 -17.95 1.17 11.22
C LYS A 35 -16.74 1.37 12.12
N SER A 36 -16.68 0.63 13.21
CA SER A 36 -15.53 0.68 14.11
C SER A 36 -15.44 -0.58 14.96
N VAL A 37 -14.21 -0.90 15.35
CA VAL A 37 -13.91 -2.02 16.24
C VAL A 37 -12.84 -1.60 17.25
N ASN A 38 -13.02 -1.95 18.53
CA ASN A 38 -12.06 -1.70 19.57
C ASN A 38 -11.17 -2.93 19.79
N LEU A 39 -9.90 -2.83 19.37
CA LEU A 39 -8.89 -3.88 19.46
C LEU A 39 -7.72 -3.51 20.40
N ASN A 40 -7.89 -2.52 21.28
CA ASN A 40 -6.78 -1.94 22.07
C ASN A 40 -6.03 -2.94 22.95
N ASN A 41 -6.65 -4.07 23.34
CA ASN A 41 -6.01 -5.11 24.16
C ASN A 41 -5.58 -6.34 23.34
N PHE A 42 -5.66 -6.29 22.02
CA PHE A 42 -5.22 -7.43 21.21
C PHE A 42 -3.71 -7.64 21.33
N ASN A 43 -3.34 -8.84 21.77
CA ASN A 43 -1.97 -9.30 21.73
C ASN A 43 -1.76 -10.12 20.46
N THR A 44 -1.07 -9.56 19.47
CA THR A 44 -0.80 -10.22 18.18
C THR A 44 0.62 -10.79 18.09
N SER A 45 1.36 -10.84 19.19
CA SER A 45 2.79 -11.23 19.22
C SER A 45 3.09 -12.67 18.78
N LEU A 46 2.08 -13.54 18.69
CA LEU A 46 2.20 -14.88 18.15
C LEU A 46 1.56 -15.05 16.77
N VAL A 47 0.93 -14.01 16.23
CA VAL A 47 0.22 -14.10 14.96
C VAL A 47 1.21 -14.17 13.81
N THR A 48 1.02 -15.16 12.94
CA THR A 48 1.82 -15.36 11.72
C THR A 48 1.03 -15.10 10.45
N ASN A 49 -0.31 -15.04 10.53
CA ASN A 49 -1.19 -14.86 9.39
C ASN A 49 -2.28 -13.82 9.68
N MET A 50 -2.32 -12.74 8.88
CA MET A 50 -3.32 -11.68 8.94
C MET A 50 -4.04 -11.50 7.58
N ASN A 51 -3.98 -12.54 6.71
CA ASN A 51 -4.66 -12.53 5.42
C ASN A 51 -6.13 -12.15 5.59
N SER A 52 -6.61 -11.20 4.78
CA SER A 52 -8.01 -10.77 4.70
C SER A 52 -8.62 -10.35 6.06
N MET A 53 -7.82 -9.96 7.05
CA MET A 53 -8.33 -9.72 8.42
C MET A 53 -9.47 -8.71 8.47
N PHE A 54 -9.45 -7.69 7.62
CA PHE A 54 -10.48 -6.65 7.47
C PHE A 54 -11.00 -6.55 6.04
N ALA A 55 -10.87 -7.60 5.23
CA ALA A 55 -11.32 -7.56 3.85
C ALA A 55 -12.83 -7.28 3.77
N ASP A 56 -13.22 -6.46 2.78
CA ASP A 56 -14.61 -6.07 2.54
C ASP A 56 -15.33 -5.43 3.75
N CYS A 57 -14.58 -4.80 4.67
CA CYS A 57 -15.13 -3.92 5.70
C CYS A 57 -15.44 -2.54 5.10
N GLY A 58 -16.40 -2.48 4.17
CA GLY A 58 -16.66 -1.31 3.32
C GLY A 58 -17.07 -0.02 4.04
N GLU A 59 -17.67 -0.11 5.24
CA GLU A 59 -18.10 1.02 6.05
C GLU A 59 -17.09 1.38 7.17
N LEU A 60 -15.90 0.75 7.21
CA LEU A 60 -14.91 1.00 8.26
C LEU A 60 -14.21 2.34 8.03
N GLU A 61 -14.60 3.35 8.80
CA GLU A 61 -14.12 4.72 8.64
C GLU A 61 -12.76 4.98 9.31
N SER A 62 -12.47 4.27 10.39
CA SER A 62 -11.22 4.37 11.14
C SER A 62 -10.87 3.08 11.86
N LEU A 63 -9.57 2.83 12.02
CA LEU A 63 -9.08 1.62 12.66
C LEU A 63 -7.81 1.95 13.47
N ASP A 64 -7.83 1.62 14.77
CA ASP A 64 -6.67 1.75 15.66
C ASP A 64 -5.98 0.38 15.79
N LEU A 65 -4.78 0.29 15.24
CA LEU A 65 -3.92 -0.89 15.28
C LEU A 65 -2.65 -0.66 16.12
N SER A 66 -2.64 0.35 16.97
CA SER A 66 -1.47 0.71 17.78
C SER A 66 -1.01 -0.39 18.75
N SER A 67 -1.92 -1.30 19.13
CA SER A 67 -1.61 -2.49 19.95
C SER A 67 -0.98 -3.64 19.18
N PHE A 68 -1.01 -3.62 17.84
CA PHE A 68 -0.56 -4.74 17.02
C PHE A 68 0.96 -4.86 17.01
N ASN A 69 1.44 -6.08 17.24
CA ASN A 69 2.81 -6.50 17.02
C ASN A 69 2.83 -7.48 15.83
N THR A 70 3.44 -7.06 14.72
CA THR A 70 3.45 -7.84 13.48
C THR A 70 4.78 -8.53 13.18
N ASN A 71 5.71 -8.56 14.13
CA ASN A 71 7.07 -9.05 13.92
C ASN A 71 7.21 -10.55 13.58
N LYS A 72 6.10 -11.31 13.59
CA LYS A 72 6.05 -12.72 13.17
C LYS A 72 5.14 -12.98 11.99
N VAL A 73 4.49 -11.93 11.46
CA VAL A 73 3.54 -12.07 10.37
C VAL A 73 4.27 -12.36 9.07
N LEU A 74 3.82 -13.41 8.39
CA LEU A 74 4.33 -13.88 7.10
C LEU A 74 3.41 -13.49 5.95
N ASN A 75 2.12 -13.34 6.22
CA ASN A 75 1.10 -13.09 5.20
C ASN A 75 0.18 -11.93 5.61
N MET A 76 0.13 -10.90 4.75
CA MET A 76 -0.76 -9.73 4.85
C MET A 76 -1.61 -9.55 3.58
N ASP A 77 -1.74 -10.63 2.75
CA ASP A 77 -2.58 -10.60 1.57
C ASP A 77 -4.00 -10.12 1.92
N SER A 78 -4.51 -9.17 1.14
CA SER A 78 -5.88 -8.65 1.25
C SER A 78 -6.24 -8.07 2.63
N MET A 79 -5.27 -7.75 3.50
CA MET A 79 -5.56 -7.39 4.90
C MET A 79 -6.58 -6.25 5.03
N PHE A 80 -6.57 -5.28 4.11
CA PHE A 80 -7.49 -4.13 4.04
C PHE A 80 -8.23 -4.04 2.71
N TYR A 81 -8.28 -5.15 1.95
CA TYR A 81 -9.00 -5.20 0.68
C TYR A 81 -10.44 -4.71 0.85
N GLY A 82 -10.91 -3.81 -0.03
CA GLY A 82 -12.29 -3.34 0.00
C GLY A 82 -12.68 -2.46 1.19
N CYS A 83 -11.72 -1.99 2.01
CA CYS A 83 -11.99 -1.01 3.08
C CYS A 83 -12.28 0.37 2.47
N SER A 84 -13.39 0.48 1.72
CA SER A 84 -13.67 1.62 0.85
C SER A 84 -13.97 2.94 1.58
N ALA A 85 -14.44 2.89 2.83
CA ALA A 85 -14.69 4.09 3.64
C ALA A 85 -13.45 4.59 4.40
N LEU A 86 -12.36 3.83 4.43
CA LEU A 86 -11.16 4.16 5.21
C LEU A 86 -10.44 5.36 4.60
N ILE A 87 -10.29 6.43 5.39
CA ILE A 87 -9.71 7.71 4.93
C ILE A 87 -8.20 7.76 5.19
N SER A 88 -7.76 7.21 6.30
CA SER A 88 -6.37 7.13 6.71
C SER A 88 -6.12 5.91 7.59
N LEU A 89 -4.88 5.42 7.58
CA LEU A 89 -4.47 4.28 8.38
C LEU A 89 -3.07 4.53 8.93
N ASN A 90 -2.88 4.33 10.24
CA ASN A 90 -1.58 4.43 10.88
C ASN A 90 -0.97 3.04 11.05
N LEU A 91 0.12 2.77 10.32
CA LEU A 91 0.87 1.51 10.32
C LEU A 91 2.31 1.69 10.81
N ASN A 92 2.62 2.77 11.53
CA ASN A 92 4.00 3.07 11.94
C ASN A 92 4.63 2.02 12.88
N ASN A 93 3.80 1.22 13.56
CA ASN A 93 4.23 0.12 14.43
C ASN A 93 4.35 -1.23 13.70
N PHE A 94 3.99 -1.30 12.41
CA PHE A 94 4.06 -2.55 11.66
C PHE A 94 5.51 -2.90 11.33
N ASP A 95 5.95 -4.08 11.76
CA ASP A 95 7.16 -4.73 11.29
C ASP A 95 6.78 -5.72 10.18
N THR A 96 7.21 -5.44 8.96
CA THR A 96 6.92 -6.27 7.80
C THR A 96 8.13 -7.09 7.34
N SER A 97 9.18 -7.16 8.17
CA SER A 97 10.45 -7.77 7.78
C SER A 97 10.38 -9.27 7.44
N LEU A 98 9.35 -9.97 7.90
CA LEU A 98 9.11 -11.38 7.59
C LEU A 98 7.99 -11.61 6.58
N VAL A 99 7.30 -10.56 6.14
CA VAL A 99 6.15 -10.69 5.23
C VAL A 99 6.61 -11.12 3.84
N GLU A 100 5.98 -12.18 3.34
CA GLU A 100 6.23 -12.75 2.01
C GLU A 100 5.16 -12.38 0.98
N ASP A 101 3.95 -12.03 1.43
CA ASP A 101 2.81 -11.73 0.55
C ASP A 101 2.07 -10.47 1.00
N MET A 102 1.99 -9.49 0.07
CA MET A 102 1.24 -8.23 0.21
C MET A 102 0.23 -8.04 -0.94
N THR A 103 -0.15 -9.15 -1.61
CA THR A 103 -1.16 -9.15 -2.68
C THR A 103 -2.44 -8.48 -2.18
N TYR A 104 -3.00 -7.56 -2.98
CA TYR A 104 -4.27 -6.85 -2.71
C TYR A 104 -4.36 -6.10 -1.37
N MET A 105 -3.27 -5.88 -0.64
CA MET A 105 -3.30 -5.42 0.75
C MET A 105 -4.17 -4.17 0.96
N PHE A 106 -4.16 -3.22 0.01
CA PHE A 106 -4.96 -1.99 0.03
C PHE A 106 -5.87 -1.84 -1.19
N LYS A 107 -6.05 -2.92 -1.97
CA LYS A 107 -6.92 -2.86 -3.15
C LYS A 107 -8.32 -2.41 -2.77
N ASP A 108 -8.92 -1.54 -3.60
CA ASP A 108 -10.26 -0.98 -3.41
C ASP A 108 -10.43 -0.13 -2.11
N CYS A 109 -9.34 0.36 -1.52
CA CYS A 109 -9.38 1.39 -0.48
C CYS A 109 -9.67 2.77 -1.12
N ASN A 110 -10.88 2.93 -1.66
CA ASN A 110 -11.22 4.02 -2.58
C ASN A 110 -11.10 5.43 -1.96
N ASN A 111 -11.35 5.58 -0.65
CA ASN A 111 -11.31 6.87 0.05
C ASN A 111 -9.99 7.11 0.80
N LEU A 112 -9.01 6.23 0.69
CA LEU A 112 -7.72 6.39 1.35
C LEU A 112 -6.96 7.57 0.71
N VAL A 113 -6.83 8.68 1.45
CA VAL A 113 -6.23 9.93 0.96
C VAL A 113 -4.72 9.95 1.16
N SER A 114 -4.26 9.36 2.25
CA SER A 114 -2.85 9.32 2.62
C SER A 114 -2.49 8.00 3.28
N LEU A 115 -1.31 7.49 2.96
CA LEU A 115 -0.75 6.27 3.54
C LEU A 115 0.76 6.45 3.72
N ASP A 116 1.22 6.37 4.97
CA ASP A 116 2.66 6.33 5.29
C ASP A 116 3.07 4.89 5.62
N ILE A 117 3.84 4.31 4.73
CA ILE A 117 4.42 2.97 4.83
C ILE A 117 5.94 3.03 4.66
N SER A 118 6.55 4.17 5.02
CA SER A 118 7.99 4.37 4.95
C SER A 118 8.79 3.43 5.87
N ASN A 119 8.15 2.85 6.88
CA ASN A 119 8.70 1.83 7.78
C ASN A 119 8.63 0.40 7.21
N PHE A 120 7.91 0.17 6.11
CA PHE A 120 7.78 -1.20 5.57
C PHE A 120 9.13 -1.71 5.05
N ASN A 121 9.47 -2.90 5.49
CA ASN A 121 10.59 -3.68 4.96
C ASN A 121 10.03 -4.76 4.03
N THR A 122 10.36 -4.68 2.74
CA THR A 122 9.80 -5.58 1.71
C THR A 122 10.82 -6.59 1.18
N ASN A 123 11.97 -6.75 1.85
CA ASN A 123 13.07 -7.60 1.38
C ASN A 123 12.69 -9.07 1.15
N ASN A 124 11.65 -9.56 1.85
CA ASN A 124 11.17 -10.94 1.73
C ASN A 124 9.89 -11.08 0.90
N VAL A 125 9.32 -9.96 0.42
CA VAL A 125 8.06 -9.98 -0.32
C VAL A 125 8.25 -10.55 -1.72
N LYS A 126 7.40 -11.51 -2.06
CA LYS A 126 7.39 -12.22 -3.35
C LYS A 126 6.27 -11.75 -4.28
N SER A 127 5.16 -11.31 -3.71
CA SER A 127 4.00 -10.82 -4.46
C SER A 127 3.48 -9.49 -3.92
N MET A 128 3.23 -8.56 -4.85
CA MET A 128 2.58 -7.26 -4.63
C MET A 128 1.46 -7.04 -5.66
N ILE A 129 0.82 -8.12 -6.14
CA ILE A 129 -0.25 -8.03 -7.13
C ILE A 129 -1.29 -7.02 -6.66
N ALA A 130 -1.57 -6.01 -7.51
CA ALA A 130 -2.65 -5.06 -7.30
C ALA A 130 -2.70 -4.44 -5.89
N MET A 131 -1.55 -4.30 -5.21
CA MET A 131 -1.47 -3.87 -3.80
C MET A 131 -2.20 -2.57 -3.52
N PHE A 132 -2.21 -1.63 -4.49
CA PHE A 132 -2.89 -0.32 -4.39
C PHE A 132 -3.95 -0.14 -5.49
N GLU A 133 -4.38 -1.22 -6.15
CA GLU A 133 -5.38 -1.11 -7.22
C GLU A 133 -6.64 -0.41 -6.70
N SER A 134 -7.13 0.55 -7.49
CA SER A 134 -8.33 1.33 -7.16
C SER A 134 -8.24 2.16 -5.86
N CYS A 135 -7.04 2.52 -5.38
CA CYS A 135 -6.89 3.54 -4.35
C CYS A 135 -7.17 4.93 -4.96
N ASN A 136 -8.45 5.18 -5.29
CA ASN A 136 -8.87 6.30 -6.15
C ASN A 136 -8.59 7.69 -5.56
N SER A 137 -8.52 7.82 -4.24
CA SER A 137 -8.28 9.10 -3.55
C SER A 137 -6.82 9.33 -3.16
N LEU A 138 -5.94 8.32 -3.33
CA LEU A 138 -4.54 8.42 -2.95
C LEU A 138 -3.80 9.38 -3.88
N ALA A 139 -3.29 10.48 -3.33
CA ALA A 139 -2.70 11.54 -4.13
C ALA A 139 -1.16 11.45 -4.24
N ILE A 140 -0.50 10.93 -3.23
CA ILE A 140 0.95 10.80 -3.14
C ILE A 140 1.30 9.43 -2.59
N LEU A 141 2.21 8.72 -3.25
CA LEU A 141 2.74 7.45 -2.79
C LEU A 141 4.26 7.41 -2.94
N ASN A 142 4.96 7.27 -1.82
CA ASN A 142 6.42 7.19 -1.81
C ASN A 142 6.88 5.80 -1.36
N LEU A 143 7.39 5.01 -2.29
CA LEU A 143 7.85 3.64 -2.09
C LEU A 143 9.38 3.52 -2.25
N LYS A 144 10.13 4.62 -2.05
CA LYS A 144 11.59 4.61 -2.24
C LYS A 144 12.33 3.63 -1.32
N ASN A 145 11.69 3.15 -0.25
CA ASN A 145 12.27 2.18 0.68
C ASN A 145 11.87 0.73 0.34
N PHE A 146 11.05 0.53 -0.70
CA PHE A 146 10.63 -0.81 -1.09
C PHE A 146 11.75 -1.52 -1.84
N ASP A 147 12.19 -2.64 -1.31
CA ASP A 147 13.03 -3.59 -2.01
C ASP A 147 12.14 -4.58 -2.78
N THR A 148 12.25 -4.59 -4.10
CA THR A 148 11.48 -5.49 -4.97
C THR A 148 12.35 -6.58 -5.59
N THR A 149 13.57 -6.80 -5.10
CA THR A 149 14.51 -7.77 -5.65
C THR A 149 14.02 -9.22 -5.61
N GLN A 150 13.14 -9.56 -4.67
CA GLN A 150 12.52 -10.88 -4.55
C GLN A 150 11.11 -10.96 -5.14
N VAL A 151 10.55 -9.81 -5.57
CA VAL A 151 9.18 -9.75 -6.11
C VAL A 151 9.16 -10.31 -7.52
N ASN A 152 8.25 -11.23 -7.79
CA ASN A 152 8.03 -11.81 -9.11
C ASN A 152 6.65 -11.46 -9.71
N GLU A 153 5.74 -10.93 -8.90
CA GLU A 153 4.40 -10.54 -9.32
C GLU A 153 4.02 -9.17 -8.75
N MET A 154 3.81 -8.18 -9.63
CA MET A 154 3.35 -6.83 -9.28
C MET A 154 2.39 -6.24 -10.32
N ASN A 155 1.74 -7.13 -11.09
CA ASN A 155 0.75 -6.70 -12.09
C ASN A 155 -0.39 -5.90 -11.42
N GLY A 156 -0.79 -4.82 -12.08
CA GLY A 156 -1.87 -3.96 -11.63
C GLY A 156 -1.60 -3.19 -10.33
N ILE A 157 -0.36 -3.15 -9.82
CA ILE A 157 -0.05 -2.64 -8.47
C ILE A 157 -0.61 -1.24 -8.20
N PHE A 158 -0.71 -0.36 -9.22
CA PHE A 158 -1.27 1.00 -9.12
C PHE A 158 -2.49 1.19 -10.01
N SER A 159 -2.98 0.14 -10.66
CA SER A 159 -4.12 0.25 -11.58
C SER A 159 -5.30 0.94 -10.92
N GLY A 160 -5.94 1.89 -11.61
CA GLY A 160 -7.08 2.64 -11.09
C GLY A 160 -6.76 3.74 -10.07
N CYS A 161 -5.49 4.02 -9.76
CA CYS A 161 -5.12 5.13 -8.88
C CYS A 161 -5.36 6.49 -9.55
N SER A 162 -6.63 6.84 -9.78
CA SER A 162 -7.05 7.96 -10.62
C SER A 162 -6.73 9.35 -10.06
N SER A 163 -6.47 9.47 -8.75
CA SER A 163 -6.04 10.73 -8.12
C SER A 163 -4.53 10.81 -7.86
N LEU A 164 -3.77 9.77 -8.21
CA LEU A 164 -2.34 9.73 -7.92
C LEU A 164 -1.57 10.77 -8.73
N LYS A 165 -1.00 11.75 -8.05
CA LYS A 165 -0.27 12.87 -8.64
C LYS A 165 1.22 12.69 -8.59
N VAL A 166 1.72 11.99 -7.56
CA VAL A 166 3.15 11.77 -7.35
C VAL A 166 3.39 10.34 -6.89
N LEU A 167 4.25 9.64 -7.62
CA LEU A 167 4.67 8.27 -7.33
C LEU A 167 6.19 8.17 -7.32
N ASN A 168 6.76 7.63 -6.25
CA ASN A 168 8.18 7.32 -6.20
C ASN A 168 8.42 5.81 -6.08
N ILE A 169 8.99 5.24 -7.11
CA ILE A 169 9.39 3.83 -7.24
C ILE A 169 10.86 3.72 -7.70
N GLU A 170 11.70 4.73 -7.37
CA GLU A 170 13.10 4.76 -7.83
C GLU A 170 13.95 3.59 -7.31
N SER A 171 13.53 2.95 -6.20
CA SER A 171 14.20 1.79 -5.63
C SER A 171 13.76 0.46 -6.24
N PHE A 172 12.70 0.46 -7.08
CA PHE A 172 12.21 -0.79 -7.64
C PHE A 172 13.30 -1.45 -8.49
N ALA A 173 13.61 -2.69 -8.14
CA ALA A 173 14.50 -3.57 -8.88
C ALA A 173 13.67 -4.68 -9.54
N TYR A 174 13.98 -4.96 -10.80
CA TYR A 174 13.24 -5.92 -11.62
C TYR A 174 14.18 -7.09 -11.96
N ASN A 175 14.74 -7.70 -10.91
CA ASN A 175 15.82 -8.69 -11.07
C ASN A 175 15.32 -10.09 -11.42
N GLN A 176 14.03 -10.34 -11.34
CA GLN A 176 13.44 -11.64 -11.68
C GLN A 176 13.18 -11.70 -13.19
N PRO A 177 13.64 -12.75 -13.89
CA PRO A 177 13.56 -12.80 -15.36
C PRO A 177 12.12 -12.84 -15.89
N ASP A 178 11.19 -13.33 -15.10
CA ASP A 178 9.77 -13.50 -15.48
C ASP A 178 8.85 -12.64 -14.62
N ILE A 179 9.34 -11.48 -14.12
CA ILE A 179 8.51 -10.59 -13.31
C ILE A 179 7.29 -10.10 -14.10
N ASN A 180 6.11 -10.30 -13.50
CA ASN A 180 4.87 -9.83 -14.11
C ASN A 180 4.60 -8.39 -13.70
N THR A 181 4.66 -7.47 -14.66
CA THR A 181 4.43 -6.02 -14.50
C THR A 181 3.25 -5.51 -15.34
N GLU A 182 2.39 -6.41 -15.83
CA GLU A 182 1.24 -6.02 -16.65
C GLU A 182 0.32 -5.03 -15.93
N LYS A 183 -0.17 -4.03 -16.65
CA LYS A 183 -1.21 -3.09 -16.18
C LYS A 183 -0.86 -2.33 -14.90
N MET A 184 0.43 -2.15 -14.59
CA MET A 184 0.84 -1.45 -13.37
C MET A 184 0.18 -0.08 -13.22
N PHE A 185 -0.02 0.64 -14.34
CA PHE A 185 -0.47 2.03 -14.37
C PHE A 185 -1.79 2.24 -15.12
N ASP A 186 -2.54 1.18 -15.43
CA ASP A 186 -3.82 1.27 -16.11
C ASP A 186 -4.79 2.18 -15.34
N ASN A 187 -5.45 3.12 -16.05
CA ASN A 187 -6.40 4.07 -15.46
C ASN A 187 -5.83 4.95 -14.31
N CYS A 188 -4.52 5.13 -14.24
CA CYS A 188 -3.91 6.12 -13.37
C CYS A 188 -4.18 7.54 -13.87
N ASN A 189 -3.94 8.53 -12.98
CA ASN A 189 -4.00 9.95 -13.35
C ASN A 189 -2.98 10.26 -14.45
N GLN A 190 -3.45 10.70 -15.61
CA GLN A 190 -2.63 11.01 -16.79
C GLN A 190 -1.64 12.18 -16.57
N SER A 191 -1.81 12.94 -15.49
CA SER A 191 -0.89 14.01 -15.08
C SER A 191 0.04 13.60 -13.93
N MET A 192 0.15 12.29 -13.66
CA MET A 192 1.01 11.77 -12.60
C MET A 192 2.48 12.06 -12.89
N ILE A 193 3.18 12.57 -11.88
CA ILE A 193 4.64 12.72 -11.86
C ILE A 193 5.21 11.48 -11.19
N TYR A 194 6.23 10.87 -11.80
CA TYR A 194 6.81 9.65 -11.27
C TYR A 194 8.33 9.70 -11.19
N CYS A 195 8.91 8.98 -10.22
CA CYS A 195 10.34 8.76 -10.08
C CYS A 195 10.64 7.27 -10.27
N ILE A 196 11.48 6.94 -11.25
CA ILE A 196 11.95 5.58 -11.53
C ILE A 196 13.47 5.58 -11.72
N ASN A 197 14.08 4.43 -11.50
CA ASN A 197 15.43 4.18 -11.95
C ASN A 197 15.39 3.56 -13.37
N LYS A 198 15.65 4.38 -14.39
CA LYS A 198 15.58 3.95 -15.80
C LYS A 198 16.57 2.87 -16.15
N ASP A 199 17.74 2.86 -15.52
CA ASP A 199 18.79 1.90 -15.83
C ASP A 199 18.41 0.47 -15.38
N ASN A 200 17.49 0.37 -14.42
CA ASN A 200 17.03 -0.89 -13.84
C ASN A 200 15.58 -1.25 -14.18
N SER A 201 14.85 -0.38 -14.90
CA SER A 201 13.44 -0.64 -15.22
C SER A 201 13.31 -1.40 -16.54
N PRO A 202 12.45 -2.45 -16.59
CA PRO A 202 12.17 -3.17 -17.84
C PRO A 202 11.52 -2.27 -18.88
N GLU A 203 11.69 -2.63 -20.15
CA GLU A 203 11.14 -1.86 -21.27
C GLU A 203 9.60 -1.76 -21.24
N ASP A 204 8.92 -2.80 -20.77
CA ASP A 204 7.46 -2.80 -20.63
C ASP A 204 6.96 -1.81 -19.58
N VAL A 205 7.66 -1.65 -18.45
CA VAL A 205 7.36 -0.63 -17.44
C VAL A 205 7.61 0.77 -17.99
N ILE A 206 8.72 0.97 -18.70
CA ILE A 206 9.03 2.25 -19.37
C ILE A 206 7.94 2.59 -20.41
N ASN A 207 7.51 1.60 -21.19
CA ASN A 207 6.46 1.77 -22.20
C ASN A 207 5.11 2.12 -21.56
N GLN A 208 4.72 1.49 -20.45
CA GLN A 208 3.51 1.83 -19.73
C GLN A 208 3.54 3.27 -19.17
N LEU A 209 4.73 3.80 -18.88
CA LEU A 209 4.91 5.17 -18.38
C LEU A 209 5.10 6.20 -19.51
N SER A 210 5.20 5.78 -20.77
CA SER A 210 5.46 6.69 -21.90
C SER A 210 4.38 7.74 -22.13
N ASP A 211 3.14 7.44 -21.74
CA ASP A 211 1.99 8.34 -21.88
C ASP A 211 1.90 9.39 -20.75
N PHE A 212 2.73 9.27 -19.72
CA PHE A 212 2.77 10.21 -18.60
C PHE A 212 3.83 11.30 -18.80
N PRO A 213 3.64 12.50 -18.21
CA PRO A 213 4.63 13.56 -18.30
C PRO A 213 6.00 13.09 -17.80
N ASN A 214 7.01 13.14 -18.65
CA ASN A 214 8.40 12.76 -18.34
C ASN A 214 9.05 13.81 -17.42
N LEU A 215 8.76 13.79 -16.14
CA LEU A 215 9.50 14.57 -15.16
C LEU A 215 10.48 13.64 -14.45
N TYR A 216 11.75 13.78 -14.80
CA TYR A 216 12.83 13.08 -14.10
C TYR A 216 12.93 13.62 -12.68
N CYS A 217 12.76 12.76 -11.70
CA CYS A 217 13.04 13.13 -10.33
C CYS A 217 14.55 12.99 -10.07
N SER A 218 15.19 14.09 -9.69
CA SER A 218 16.47 14.02 -8.98
C SER A 218 16.19 13.57 -7.54
N GLU A 219 17.23 13.09 -6.84
CA GLU A 219 17.15 12.64 -5.42
C GLU A 219 16.48 13.64 -4.47
N THR A 220 16.27 14.88 -4.90
CA THR A 220 15.68 15.98 -4.14
C THR A 220 14.18 16.17 -4.36
N CYS A 221 13.51 15.38 -5.18
CA CYS A 221 12.10 15.58 -5.52
C CYS A 221 11.10 15.34 -4.39
N PHE A 222 11.53 14.69 -3.32
CA PHE A 222 10.70 14.46 -2.14
C PHE A 222 11.38 15.06 -0.91
N GLN A 223 10.91 16.20 -0.44
CA GLN A 223 11.33 16.77 0.84
C GLN A 223 10.30 16.45 1.91
N ASN A 224 10.78 15.97 3.06
CA ASN A 224 9.95 15.85 4.25
C ASN A 224 9.92 17.22 4.94
N ILE A 225 8.82 17.95 4.78
CA ILE A 225 8.55 19.19 5.49
C ILE A 225 7.41 18.93 6.46
N ASP A 226 7.68 19.05 7.76
CA ASP A 226 6.70 18.84 8.83
C ASP A 226 5.96 17.49 8.80
N ASN A 227 6.71 16.38 8.56
CA ASN A 227 6.17 15.04 8.39
C ASN A 227 5.16 14.87 7.23
N LYS A 228 5.15 15.81 6.30
CA LYS A 228 4.45 15.69 5.02
C LYS A 228 5.46 15.55 3.91
N ILE A 229 5.33 14.50 3.12
CA ILE A 229 6.10 14.34 1.89
C ILE A 229 5.50 15.32 0.88
N ILE A 230 6.22 16.40 0.60
CA ILE A 230 5.81 17.40 -0.38
C ILE A 230 6.72 17.25 -1.60
N PRO A 231 6.15 17.07 -2.81
CA PRO A 231 6.96 17.13 -4.01
C PRO A 231 7.63 18.51 -4.11
N CYS A 232 8.93 18.54 -4.35
CA CYS A 232 9.67 19.78 -4.57
C CYS A 232 9.21 20.43 -5.86
N ARG A 233 8.30 21.38 -5.74
CA ARG A 233 7.69 22.08 -6.88
C ARG A 233 8.67 22.79 -7.79
N ASN A 234 9.82 23.22 -7.28
CA ASN A 234 10.72 24.10 -8.02
C ASN A 234 11.88 23.36 -8.71
N SER A 235 12.34 22.20 -8.23
CA SER A 235 13.48 21.50 -8.84
C SER A 235 13.07 20.61 -10.02
N CYS A 236 11.82 20.16 -10.09
CA CYS A 236 11.33 19.37 -11.21
C CYS A 236 10.74 20.23 -12.35
N ILE A 237 10.37 21.50 -12.08
CA ILE A 237 9.81 22.43 -13.08
C ILE A 237 10.92 23.22 -13.78
N ASP A 238 11.97 23.62 -13.05
CA ASP A 238 13.07 24.45 -13.61
C ASP A 238 13.94 23.69 -14.63
N SER A 239 13.94 22.34 -14.61
CA SER A 239 14.62 21.55 -15.64
C SER A 239 13.81 21.44 -16.94
N TRP A 240 12.49 21.64 -16.88
CA TRP A 240 11.60 21.51 -18.03
C TRP A 240 11.60 22.73 -18.95
N GLU A 241 11.82 23.92 -18.38
CA GLU A 241 11.90 25.17 -19.16
C GLU A 241 13.22 25.34 -19.92
N ASN A 242 14.31 24.65 -19.48
CA ASN A 242 15.64 24.77 -20.07
C ASN A 242 15.92 23.78 -21.22
N ASP A 243 15.14 22.69 -21.38
CA ASP A 243 15.35 21.73 -22.48
C ASP A 243 14.50 22.01 -23.73
N ASN A 244 13.67 23.05 -23.73
CA ASN A 244 12.82 23.46 -24.86
C ASN A 244 13.16 24.84 -25.46
N THR A 245 14.41 25.34 -25.28
CA THR A 245 14.92 26.52 -26.00
C THR A 245 16.04 26.18 -26.98
#